data_c4c43c67890e859ad1ec8fe3d9b4dd68
#
_entry.id   c4c43c67890e859ad1ec8fe3d9b4dd68
#
_cell.length_a   1.000
_cell.length_b   1.000
_cell.length_c   1.000
_cell.angle_alpha   90.00
_cell.angle_beta   90.00
_cell.angle_gamma   90.00
#
_symmetry.space_group_name_H-M   'P 1'
#
loop_
_entity.id
_entity.type
_entity.pdbx_description
1 polymer ?
#
loop_
_entity_poly.entity_id
_entity_poly.type
_entity_poly.pdbx_seq_one_letter_code
_entity_poly.pdbx_strand_id
1 'polypeptide(L)'
;MLDYDDLILFTTQLLEQEEKMAWVRWKLDRGVNHLLVDEAQDTSPDQWKLIRYISAPFFDDVSEAQKDGQSDEVRTLLAVGDLKQSIYSFQGARPQVFGASRDDFKRRLNQAKKPFSEIDFTLSFRSSGAVLDFVNKLIESGIHTGLGERNPKPHAIYHNKLAGLVEVWPIIET
;
A
#
# COMPACT_ATOMS: atom_id res chain seq x y z
N MET A 1 1.22 28.61 -9.58
CA MET A 1 1.55 28.12 -8.23
C MET A 1 1.54 26.62 -8.37
N LEU A 2 2.60 25.92 -8.02
CA LEU A 2 2.66 24.44 -8.10
C LEU A 2 1.98 23.85 -6.88
N ASP A 3 1.17 22.81 -7.09
CA ASP A 3 0.61 21.99 -6.01
C ASP A 3 1.33 20.63 -5.92
N TYR A 4 0.87 19.76 -5.02
CA TYR A 4 1.49 18.45 -4.82
C TYR A 4 1.29 17.50 -6.01
N ASP A 5 0.16 17.60 -6.70
CA ASP A 5 -0.15 16.78 -7.86
C ASP A 5 0.74 17.17 -9.05
N ASP A 6 1.02 18.48 -9.24
CA ASP A 6 1.99 18.97 -10.21
C ASP A 6 3.39 18.38 -9.95
N LEU A 7 3.83 18.31 -8.69
CA LEU A 7 5.13 17.75 -8.34
C LEU A 7 5.22 16.25 -8.68
N ILE A 8 4.17 15.49 -8.39
CA ILE A 8 4.08 14.07 -8.73
C ILE A 8 4.13 13.89 -10.25
N LEU A 9 3.32 14.68 -10.98
CA LEU A 9 3.24 14.63 -12.42
C LEU A 9 4.59 14.96 -13.08
N PHE A 10 5.23 16.07 -12.69
CA PHE A 10 6.53 16.47 -13.25
C PHE A 10 7.64 15.46 -12.89
N THR A 11 7.62 14.90 -11.68
CA THR A 11 8.57 13.86 -11.30
C THR A 11 8.37 12.60 -12.14
N THR A 12 7.13 12.20 -12.35
CA THR A 12 6.81 11.05 -13.20
C THR A 12 7.27 11.27 -14.63
N GLN A 13 6.97 12.44 -15.21
CA GLN A 13 7.43 12.81 -16.55
C GLN A 13 8.96 12.85 -16.68
N LEU A 14 9.66 13.31 -15.64
CA LEU A 14 11.12 13.30 -15.61
C LEU A 14 11.66 11.86 -15.63
N LEU A 15 11.04 10.96 -14.87
CA LEU A 15 11.44 9.55 -14.79
C LEU A 15 11.06 8.73 -16.06
N GLU A 16 10.16 9.24 -16.91
CA GLU A 16 9.82 8.65 -18.20
C GLU A 16 10.86 8.94 -19.30
N GLN A 17 11.70 9.96 -19.12
CA GLN A 17 12.74 10.32 -20.10
C GLN A 17 13.97 9.43 -19.89
N GLU A 18 14.23 8.52 -20.82
CA GLU A 18 15.29 7.50 -20.71
C GLU A 18 16.66 8.06 -20.32
N GLU A 19 17.08 9.16 -20.95
CA GLU A 19 18.38 9.79 -20.68
C GLU A 19 18.49 10.34 -19.25
N LYS A 20 17.41 10.94 -18.74
CA LYS A 20 17.37 11.49 -17.38
C LYS A 20 17.11 10.41 -16.34
N MET A 21 16.39 9.36 -16.72
CA MET A 21 16.10 8.23 -15.86
C MET A 21 17.38 7.50 -15.45
N ALA A 22 18.34 7.32 -16.32
CA ALA A 22 19.62 6.68 -16.03
C ALA A 22 20.38 7.43 -14.92
N TRP A 23 20.44 8.77 -14.98
CA TRP A 23 21.09 9.59 -13.95
C TRP A 23 20.30 9.58 -12.61
N VAL A 24 18.98 9.69 -12.65
CA VAL A 24 18.14 9.63 -11.45
C VAL A 24 18.23 8.26 -10.79
N ARG A 25 18.16 7.19 -11.56
CA ARG A 25 18.37 5.81 -11.07
C ARG A 25 19.73 5.66 -10.40
N TRP A 26 20.82 6.10 -11.05
CA TRP A 26 22.15 6.04 -10.46
C TRP A 26 22.25 6.79 -9.13
N LYS A 27 21.56 7.93 -9.03
CA LYS A 27 21.54 8.73 -7.79
C LYS A 27 20.68 8.09 -6.71
N LEU A 28 19.52 7.52 -7.05
CA LEU A 28 18.61 6.84 -6.13
C LEU A 28 19.17 5.48 -5.72
N ASP A 29 19.85 4.78 -6.61
CA ASP A 29 20.44 3.46 -6.39
C ASP A 29 21.49 3.45 -5.27
N ARG A 30 22.08 4.61 -5.00
CA ARG A 30 23.05 4.81 -3.90
C ARG A 30 22.41 5.34 -2.61
N GLY A 31 21.09 5.58 -2.57
CA GLY A 31 20.49 6.25 -1.43
C GLY A 31 19.20 5.64 -0.89
N VAL A 32 18.52 4.76 -1.63
CA VAL A 32 17.25 4.17 -1.20
C VAL A 32 17.33 2.66 -1.23
N ASN A 33 17.50 2.05 -0.06
CA ASN A 33 17.52 0.61 0.10
C ASN A 33 16.19 0.05 0.65
N HIS A 34 15.46 0.87 1.38
CA HIS A 34 14.20 0.46 1.99
C HIS A 34 13.10 1.45 1.62
N LEU A 35 11.99 0.95 1.10
CA LEU A 35 10.82 1.74 0.76
C LEU A 35 9.63 1.26 1.59
N LEU A 36 9.03 2.18 2.34
CA LEU A 36 7.82 1.94 3.11
C LEU A 36 6.69 2.80 2.52
N VAL A 37 5.59 2.15 2.17
CA VAL A 37 4.36 2.78 1.74
C VAL A 37 3.30 2.50 2.79
N ASP A 38 2.88 3.53 3.49
CA ASP A 38 1.79 3.45 4.46
C ASP A 38 0.48 3.93 3.82
N GLU A 39 -0.66 3.50 4.35
CA GLU A 39 -2.00 3.80 3.80
C GLU A 39 -2.09 3.57 2.28
N ALA A 40 -1.54 2.46 1.84
CA ALA A 40 -1.36 2.13 0.43
C ALA A 40 -2.67 2.12 -0.39
N GLN A 41 -3.83 1.91 0.26
CA GLN A 41 -5.16 1.98 -0.38
C GLN A 41 -5.53 3.40 -0.83
N ASP A 42 -4.94 4.43 -0.21
CA ASP A 42 -5.20 5.84 -0.53
C ASP A 42 -4.18 6.45 -1.50
N THR A 43 -3.22 5.64 -1.94
CA THR A 43 -2.19 6.03 -2.91
C THR A 43 -2.79 6.12 -4.32
N SER A 44 -2.58 7.26 -5.00
CA SER A 44 -3.06 7.49 -6.37
C SER A 44 -2.31 6.64 -7.41
N PRO A 45 -2.88 6.43 -8.62
CA PRO A 45 -2.18 5.73 -9.70
C PRO A 45 -0.82 6.33 -10.07
N ASP A 46 -0.70 7.67 -10.04
CA ASP A 46 0.55 8.36 -10.38
C ASP A 46 1.60 8.21 -9.29
N GLN A 47 1.20 8.22 -8.02
CA GLN A 47 2.08 7.88 -6.90
C GLN A 47 2.57 6.43 -6.99
N TRP A 48 1.70 5.47 -7.33
CA TRP A 48 2.11 4.08 -7.57
C TRP A 48 3.06 3.94 -8.75
N LYS A 49 2.90 4.76 -9.78
CA LYS A 49 3.83 4.82 -10.90
C LYS A 49 5.22 5.31 -10.44
N LEU A 50 5.25 6.36 -9.63
CA LEU A 50 6.49 6.86 -9.01
C LEU A 50 7.17 5.80 -8.14
N ILE A 51 6.41 5.11 -7.27
CA ILE A 51 6.90 4.02 -6.44
C ILE A 51 7.54 2.92 -7.29
N ARG A 52 6.92 2.56 -8.42
CA ARG A 52 7.48 1.57 -9.36
C ARG A 52 8.80 2.02 -9.98
N TYR A 53 8.94 3.31 -10.32
CA TYR A 53 10.20 3.83 -10.83
C TYR A 53 11.31 3.80 -9.79
N ILE A 54 11.02 4.24 -8.57
CA ILE A 54 12.00 4.25 -7.46
C ILE A 54 12.42 2.82 -7.08
N SER A 55 11.48 1.88 -7.08
CA SER A 55 11.75 0.49 -6.69
C SER A 55 12.26 -0.39 -7.84
N ALA A 56 12.34 0.12 -9.08
CA ALA A 56 12.79 -0.68 -10.22
C ALA A 56 14.14 -1.39 -9.96
N PRO A 57 15.17 -0.74 -9.38
CA PRO A 57 16.44 -1.40 -9.07
C PRO A 57 16.34 -2.55 -8.06
N PHE A 58 15.23 -2.65 -7.31
CA PHE A 58 15.05 -3.73 -6.33
C PHE A 58 14.78 -5.09 -6.99
N PHE A 59 14.39 -5.07 -8.27
CA PHE A 59 14.10 -6.28 -9.06
C PHE A 59 15.26 -6.73 -9.93
N ASP A 60 16.28 -5.87 -10.12
CA ASP A 60 17.44 -6.22 -10.93
C ASP A 60 18.26 -7.30 -10.23
N ASP A 61 18.88 -8.20 -11.01
CA ASP A 61 19.75 -9.23 -10.47
C ASP A 61 21.00 -8.61 -9.84
N VAL A 62 21.34 -9.07 -8.65
CA VAL A 62 22.53 -8.64 -7.87
C VAL A 62 23.84 -8.76 -8.67
N SER A 63 23.85 -9.57 -9.74
CA SER A 63 25.02 -9.85 -10.55
C SER A 63 25.63 -8.65 -11.30
N GLU A 64 24.88 -7.59 -11.58
CA GLU A 64 25.43 -6.39 -12.23
C GLU A 64 25.93 -5.33 -11.25
N ALA A 65 25.30 -5.22 -10.08
CA ALA A 65 25.72 -4.30 -9.02
C ALA A 65 27.00 -4.74 -8.28
N GLN A 66 27.30 -6.05 -8.27
CA GLN A 66 28.54 -6.59 -7.65
C GLN A 66 29.84 -6.25 -8.39
N LYS A 67 29.77 -5.77 -9.63
CA LYS A 67 30.95 -5.40 -10.40
C LYS A 67 31.69 -4.16 -9.88
N ASP A 68 31.01 -3.33 -9.08
CA ASP A 68 31.55 -2.07 -8.55
C ASP A 68 31.93 -2.13 -7.07
N GLY A 69 32.02 -3.32 -6.44
CA GLY A 69 32.45 -3.48 -5.05
C GLY A 69 31.45 -2.93 -4.02
N GLN A 70 30.17 -2.74 -4.40
CA GLN A 70 29.11 -2.41 -3.48
C GLN A 70 28.63 -3.66 -2.75
N SER A 71 28.49 -3.54 -1.43
CA SER A 71 28.00 -4.56 -0.50
C SER A 71 26.66 -5.16 -0.93
N ASP A 72 26.42 -6.43 -0.55
CA ASP A 72 25.12 -7.13 -0.62
C ASP A 72 24.05 -6.39 0.23
N GLU A 73 23.72 -5.16 -0.11
CA GLU A 73 22.70 -4.40 0.60
C GLU A 73 21.33 -4.96 0.25
N VAL A 74 20.66 -5.46 1.29
CA VAL A 74 19.29 -5.98 1.17
C VAL A 74 18.33 -4.84 0.89
N ARG A 75 17.67 -4.88 -0.25
CA ARG A 75 16.64 -3.90 -0.62
C ARG A 75 15.25 -4.46 -0.31
N THR A 76 14.41 -3.66 0.33
CA THR A 76 13.06 -4.07 0.71
C THR A 76 12.02 -3.03 0.33
N LEU A 77 10.83 -3.52 -0.05
CA LEU A 77 9.63 -2.71 -0.20
C LEU A 77 8.56 -3.30 0.71
N LEU A 78 8.02 -2.48 1.60
CA LEU A 78 6.87 -2.80 2.45
C LEU A 78 5.74 -1.85 2.10
N ALA A 79 4.58 -2.39 1.73
CA ALA A 79 3.35 -1.62 1.56
C ALA A 79 2.31 -2.12 2.55
N VAL A 80 1.77 -1.20 3.34
CA VAL A 80 0.74 -1.48 4.34
C VAL A 80 -0.52 -0.71 3.96
N GLY A 81 -1.66 -1.37 4.02
CA GLY A 81 -2.94 -0.75 3.69
C GLY A 81 -4.12 -1.67 3.98
N ASP A 82 -5.29 -1.08 4.09
CA ASP A 82 -6.55 -1.77 4.24
C ASP A 82 -7.58 -1.24 3.24
N LEU A 83 -7.93 -2.05 2.25
CA LEU A 83 -8.90 -1.68 1.19
C LEU A 83 -10.22 -1.19 1.76
N LYS A 84 -10.64 -1.70 2.92
CA LYS A 84 -11.89 -1.32 3.59
C LYS A 84 -11.88 0.11 4.15
N GLN A 85 -10.68 0.68 4.37
CA GLN A 85 -10.50 2.01 4.96
C GLN A 85 -10.27 3.10 3.92
N SER A 86 -10.33 2.79 2.62
CA SER A 86 -10.15 3.81 1.58
C SER A 86 -11.31 4.79 1.55
N ILE A 87 -11.03 6.06 1.85
CA ILE A 87 -12.01 7.15 1.89
C ILE A 87 -11.63 8.34 0.99
N TYR A 88 -10.48 8.29 0.32
CA TYR A 88 -9.94 9.39 -0.47
C TYR A 88 -10.16 9.24 -1.99
N SER A 89 -11.21 8.55 -2.41
CA SER A 89 -11.55 8.41 -3.84
C SER A 89 -11.77 9.76 -4.54
N PHE A 90 -12.28 10.76 -3.81
CA PHE A 90 -12.46 12.13 -4.31
C PHE A 90 -11.14 12.89 -4.52
N GLN A 91 -10.02 12.41 -3.96
CA GLN A 91 -8.66 12.91 -4.20
C GLN A 91 -7.86 12.02 -5.17
N GLY A 92 -8.54 11.18 -5.95
CA GLY A 92 -7.90 10.32 -6.94
C GLY A 92 -7.37 8.98 -6.42
N ALA A 93 -7.56 8.67 -5.14
CA ALA A 93 -7.24 7.33 -4.62
C ALA A 93 -8.12 6.27 -5.31
N ARG A 94 -7.50 5.18 -5.70
CA ARG A 94 -8.17 4.03 -6.32
C ARG A 94 -7.72 2.75 -5.61
N PRO A 95 -8.50 2.23 -4.67
CA PRO A 95 -8.14 1.03 -3.90
C PRO A 95 -7.77 -0.16 -4.78
N GLN A 96 -8.41 -0.28 -5.95
CA GLN A 96 -8.12 -1.35 -6.92
C GLN A 96 -6.68 -1.29 -7.44
N VAL A 97 -6.06 -0.10 -7.47
CA VAL A 97 -4.67 0.07 -7.91
C VAL A 97 -3.71 -0.51 -6.89
N PHE A 98 -4.03 -0.48 -5.59
CA PHE A 98 -3.25 -1.16 -4.56
C PHE A 98 -3.18 -2.68 -4.82
N GLY A 99 -4.33 -3.32 -5.03
CA GLY A 99 -4.38 -4.74 -5.39
C GLY A 99 -3.61 -5.07 -6.67
N ALA A 100 -3.82 -4.27 -7.73
CA ALA A 100 -3.10 -4.43 -8.99
C ALA A 100 -1.58 -4.23 -8.85
N SER A 101 -1.16 -3.28 -8.02
CA SER A 101 0.27 -3.04 -7.73
C SER A 101 0.88 -4.19 -6.95
N ARG A 102 0.19 -4.74 -5.94
CA ARG A 102 0.59 -5.95 -5.22
C ARG A 102 0.85 -7.11 -6.19
N ASP A 103 -0.10 -7.36 -7.09
CA ASP A 103 -0.01 -8.46 -8.05
C ASP A 103 1.13 -8.24 -9.06
N ASP A 104 1.38 -7.00 -9.48
CA ASP A 104 2.52 -6.63 -10.33
C ASP A 104 3.86 -6.86 -9.62
N PHE A 105 4.01 -6.40 -8.38
CA PHE A 105 5.21 -6.61 -7.58
C PHE A 105 5.46 -8.10 -7.33
N LYS A 106 4.44 -8.87 -6.98
CA LYS A 106 4.53 -10.32 -6.80
C LYS A 106 5.02 -11.01 -8.07
N ARG A 107 4.49 -10.64 -9.23
CA ARG A 107 4.93 -11.18 -10.52
C ARG A 107 6.41 -10.87 -10.79
N ARG A 108 6.83 -9.61 -10.62
CA ARG A 108 8.23 -9.18 -10.84
C ARG A 108 9.20 -9.87 -9.92
N LEU A 109 8.88 -9.97 -8.63
CA LEU A 109 9.71 -10.66 -7.64
C LEU A 109 9.85 -12.14 -7.96
N ASN A 110 8.76 -12.80 -8.39
CA ASN A 110 8.80 -14.18 -8.83
C ASN A 110 9.70 -14.37 -10.06
N GLN A 111 9.67 -13.45 -11.03
CA GLN A 111 10.55 -13.47 -12.21
C GLN A 111 12.02 -13.29 -11.81
N ALA A 112 12.28 -12.38 -10.86
CA ALA A 112 13.62 -12.13 -10.31
C ALA A 112 14.05 -13.18 -9.26
N LYS A 113 13.25 -14.22 -8.99
CA LYS A 113 13.48 -15.25 -7.97
C LYS A 113 13.74 -14.68 -6.58
N LYS A 114 13.11 -13.55 -6.25
CA LYS A 114 13.21 -12.86 -4.97
C LYS A 114 11.97 -13.17 -4.10
N PRO A 115 12.08 -13.17 -2.78
CA PRO A 115 10.98 -13.50 -1.89
C PRO A 115 9.88 -12.43 -1.93
N PHE A 116 8.62 -12.89 -1.88
CA PHE A 116 7.44 -12.07 -1.66
C PHE A 116 6.65 -12.67 -0.50
N SER A 117 6.24 -11.83 0.44
CA SER A 117 5.41 -12.24 1.57
C SER A 117 4.18 -11.35 1.65
N GLU A 118 3.04 -11.96 1.93
CA GLU A 118 1.77 -11.28 2.17
C GLU A 118 1.30 -11.66 3.56
N ILE A 119 1.06 -10.65 4.40
CA ILE A 119 0.74 -10.84 5.82
C ILE A 119 -0.57 -10.13 6.10
N ASP A 120 -1.56 -10.89 6.56
CA ASP A 120 -2.85 -10.35 7.00
C ASP A 120 -2.80 -10.00 8.48
N PHE A 121 -3.12 -8.75 8.81
CA PHE A 121 -3.29 -8.30 10.18
C PHE A 121 -4.77 -8.32 10.57
N THR A 122 -5.20 -9.41 11.22
CA THR A 122 -6.59 -9.55 11.69
C THR A 122 -6.77 -9.11 13.14
N LEU A 123 -5.68 -9.08 13.94
CA LEU A 123 -5.72 -8.76 15.36
C LEU A 123 -5.71 -7.24 15.58
N SER A 124 -6.77 -6.72 16.18
CA SER A 124 -6.88 -5.31 16.53
C SER A 124 -6.43 -5.03 17.95
N PHE A 125 -5.44 -4.14 18.09
CA PHE A 125 -4.94 -3.66 19.39
C PHE A 125 -5.56 -2.32 19.82
N ARG A 126 -6.28 -1.65 18.92
CA ARG A 126 -6.78 -0.29 19.12
C ARG A 126 -8.20 -0.26 19.69
N SER A 127 -9.06 -1.18 19.24
CA SER A 127 -10.50 -1.12 19.50
C SER A 127 -10.94 -2.14 20.54
N SER A 128 -11.98 -1.78 21.32
CA SER A 128 -12.62 -2.69 22.27
C SER A 128 -13.47 -3.75 21.54
N GLY A 129 -13.81 -4.83 22.27
CA GLY A 129 -14.64 -5.91 21.75
C GLY A 129 -15.99 -5.41 21.20
N ALA A 130 -16.67 -4.53 21.92
CA ALA A 130 -17.98 -4.03 21.52
C ALA A 130 -17.96 -3.34 20.14
N VAL A 131 -16.89 -2.57 19.84
CA VAL A 131 -16.74 -1.90 18.56
C VAL A 131 -16.45 -2.91 17.44
N LEU A 132 -15.53 -3.86 17.67
CA LEU A 132 -15.17 -4.86 16.67
C LEU A 132 -16.30 -5.84 16.39
N ASP A 133 -17.04 -6.26 17.41
CA ASP A 133 -18.21 -7.13 17.25
C ASP A 133 -19.29 -6.46 16.40
N PHE A 134 -19.51 -5.16 16.61
CA PHE A 134 -20.43 -4.39 15.75
C PHE A 134 -19.98 -4.36 14.31
N VAL A 135 -18.70 -4.03 14.06
CA VAL A 135 -18.13 -3.99 12.69
C VAL A 135 -18.17 -5.38 12.05
N ASN A 136 -17.80 -6.44 12.78
CA ASN A 136 -17.84 -7.80 12.26
C ASN A 136 -19.26 -8.21 11.87
N LYS A 137 -20.27 -7.88 12.69
CA LYS A 137 -21.70 -8.11 12.36
C LYS A 137 -22.16 -7.37 11.12
N LEU A 138 -21.70 -6.12 10.91
CA LEU A 138 -21.98 -5.39 9.67
C LEU A 138 -21.36 -6.10 8.46
N ILE A 139 -20.12 -6.56 8.57
CA ILE A 139 -19.45 -7.33 7.51
C ILE A 139 -20.23 -8.62 7.21
N GLU A 140 -20.62 -9.38 8.24
CA GLU A 140 -21.40 -10.62 8.11
C GLU A 140 -22.80 -10.40 7.50
N SER A 141 -23.40 -9.24 7.71
CA SER A 141 -24.73 -8.90 7.16
C SER A 141 -24.71 -8.62 5.65
N GLY A 142 -23.55 -8.68 4.99
CA GLY A 142 -23.42 -8.46 3.55
C GLY A 142 -23.27 -7.00 3.12
N ILE A 143 -23.16 -6.05 4.06
CA ILE A 143 -22.91 -4.62 3.77
C ILE A 143 -21.51 -4.40 3.19
N HIS A 144 -20.67 -5.43 3.16
CA HIS A 144 -19.29 -5.38 2.66
C HIS A 144 -19.14 -5.19 1.14
N THR A 145 -20.21 -5.23 0.36
CA THR A 145 -20.15 -5.14 -1.12
C THR A 145 -19.50 -3.86 -1.64
N GLY A 146 -19.44 -2.80 -0.83
CA GLY A 146 -18.78 -1.54 -1.15
C GLY A 146 -17.33 -1.41 -0.65
N LEU A 147 -16.83 -2.39 0.11
CA LEU A 147 -15.55 -2.30 0.80
C LEU A 147 -14.33 -2.71 -0.05
N GLY A 148 -14.50 -2.97 -1.34
CA GLY A 148 -13.39 -3.33 -2.25
C GLY A 148 -12.80 -4.73 -2.03
N GLU A 149 -13.22 -5.46 -1.02
CA GLU A 149 -12.77 -6.80 -0.67
C GLU A 149 -13.90 -7.82 -0.81
N ARG A 150 -13.67 -8.94 -1.51
CA ARG A 150 -14.73 -9.93 -1.77
C ARG A 150 -15.15 -10.70 -0.53
N ASN A 151 -14.19 -11.03 0.35
CA ASN A 151 -14.41 -11.78 1.59
C ASN A 151 -13.59 -11.14 2.71
N PRO A 152 -14.05 -10.04 3.31
CA PRO A 152 -13.32 -9.42 4.40
C PRO A 152 -13.29 -10.37 5.61
N LYS A 153 -12.10 -10.57 6.15
CA LYS A 153 -11.92 -11.40 7.35
C LYS A 153 -12.42 -10.65 8.58
N PRO A 154 -13.08 -11.33 9.54
CA PRO A 154 -13.49 -10.69 10.78
C PRO A 154 -12.26 -10.28 11.59
N HIS A 155 -12.39 -9.19 12.33
CA HIS A 155 -11.33 -8.70 13.21
C HIS A 155 -11.28 -9.56 14.47
N ALA A 156 -10.06 -9.92 14.89
CA ALA A 156 -9.81 -10.54 16.18
C ALA A 156 -9.53 -9.46 17.24
N ILE A 157 -10.02 -9.69 18.46
CA ILE A 157 -9.93 -8.73 19.56
C ILE A 157 -8.72 -9.06 20.41
N TYR A 158 -7.78 -8.13 20.55
CA TYR A 158 -6.68 -8.28 21.51
C TYR A 158 -7.12 -7.90 22.93
N HIS A 159 -7.74 -6.74 23.08
CA HIS A 159 -8.20 -6.21 24.36
C HIS A 159 -9.65 -6.62 24.67
N ASN A 160 -9.89 -7.90 24.96
CA ASN A 160 -11.23 -8.44 25.24
C ASN A 160 -11.87 -7.94 26.56
N LYS A 161 -11.08 -7.33 27.46
CA LYS A 161 -11.54 -6.78 28.74
C LYS A 161 -11.79 -5.28 28.72
N LEU A 162 -11.47 -4.59 27.60
CA LEU A 162 -11.75 -3.17 27.47
C LEU A 162 -13.25 -2.94 27.31
N ALA A 163 -13.81 -2.12 28.20
CA ALA A 163 -15.19 -1.67 28.06
C ALA A 163 -15.36 -0.85 26.77
N GLY A 164 -16.47 -1.02 26.09
CA GLY A 164 -16.82 -0.27 24.90
C GLY A 164 -18.33 -0.15 24.78
N LEU A 165 -18.81 0.92 24.13
CA LEU A 165 -20.20 1.16 23.85
C LEU A 165 -20.36 1.49 22.38
N VAL A 166 -21.34 0.88 21.73
CA VAL A 166 -21.79 1.24 20.39
C VAL A 166 -23.28 1.52 20.47
N GLU A 167 -23.69 2.70 20.03
CA GLU A 167 -25.08 3.10 19.96
C GLU A 167 -25.44 3.41 18.50
N VAL A 168 -26.58 2.90 18.05
CA VAL A 168 -27.14 3.20 16.74
C VAL A 168 -28.42 3.98 16.93
N TRP A 169 -28.42 5.21 16.47
CA TRP A 169 -29.58 6.09 16.57
C TRP A 169 -30.43 5.98 15.31
N PRO A 170 -31.75 5.95 15.44
CA PRO A 170 -32.64 5.93 14.28
C PRO A 170 -32.52 7.22 13.47
N ILE A 171 -32.75 7.12 12.17
CA ILE A 171 -32.85 8.30 11.30
C ILE A 171 -34.08 9.09 11.75
N ILE A 172 -33.91 10.37 12.03
CA ILE A 172 -35.03 11.28 12.32
C ILE A 172 -35.61 11.69 10.97
N GLU A 173 -36.79 11.19 10.65
CA GLU A 173 -37.58 11.67 9.51
C GLU A 173 -38.13 13.06 9.82
N THR A 174 -37.78 14.06 8.99
CA THR A 174 -38.32 15.44 9.06
C THR A 174 -39.50 15.62 8.12
#